data_5997f290fd27660869a19107360ef417
#
_entry.id   5997f290fd27660869a19107360ef417
#
_cell.length_a   1.000
_cell.length_b   1.000
_cell.length_c   1.000
_cell.angle_alpha   90.00
_cell.angle_beta   90.00
_cell.angle_gamma   90.00
#
_symmetry.space_group_name_H-M   'P 1'
#
loop_
_entity.id
_entity.type
_entity.pdbx_description
1 polymer ?
#
loop_
_entity_poly.entity_id
_entity_poly.type
_entity_poly.pdbx_seq_one_letter_code
_entity_poly.pdbx_strand_id
1 'polypeptide(L)'
;MSYGRYLADYSLYSYCESWCYLFEGTPKLAAIETTSKPSKADTASRRYAYMTSKDGVLYSSYLDGLYFYPYAKKDKSFTVPYETLYVFINDCFYLEELRINATPSHYFDFNILPSNTHLKKVIAEGGKPFETRYWTDGDVLFSRQESTTANPKAVSVAYYPQTKNDKAYRLPDIPEGYYYNIINQFNLNTYIEELYVPARASVWSGMTEKSYRPPNLRAIHLQEGNPMSQSTIDAFTRHGVSIDYNY
;
A
#
# COMPACT_ATOMS: atom_id res chain seq x y z
N MET A 1 -24.35 5.51 -13.48
CA MET A 1 -24.67 4.39 -12.58
C MET A 1 -23.44 3.97 -11.77
N SER A 2 -22.84 4.84 -10.94
CA SER A 2 -21.64 4.47 -10.15
C SER A 2 -21.67 4.92 -8.69
N TYR A 3 -22.70 5.66 -8.28
CA TYR A 3 -22.80 6.13 -6.88
C TYR A 3 -23.11 5.01 -5.87
N GLY A 4 -23.76 3.94 -6.26
CA GLY A 4 -24.11 2.83 -5.36
C GLY A 4 -22.91 1.93 -4.98
N ARG A 5 -21.86 1.85 -5.78
CA ARG A 5 -20.65 1.08 -5.45
C ARG A 5 -19.77 1.78 -4.43
N TYR A 6 -19.64 3.11 -4.52
CA TYR A 6 -18.82 3.89 -3.58
C TYR A 6 -19.34 3.84 -2.14
N LEU A 7 -20.65 3.84 -1.93
CA LEU A 7 -21.22 3.76 -0.58
C LEU A 7 -21.09 2.35 0.03
N ALA A 8 -21.14 1.30 -0.81
CA ALA A 8 -20.88 -0.07 -0.35
C ALA A 8 -19.41 -0.25 0.05
N ASP A 9 -18.50 0.37 -0.68
CA ASP A 9 -17.06 0.31 -0.43
C ASP A 9 -16.66 1.01 0.88
N TYR A 10 -17.27 2.16 1.19
CA TYR A 10 -17.05 2.88 2.46
C TYR A 10 -17.55 2.10 3.68
N SER A 11 -18.64 1.38 3.55
CA SER A 11 -19.17 0.56 4.64
C SER A 11 -18.27 -0.63 4.95
N LEU A 12 -17.68 -1.27 3.94
CA LEU A 12 -16.72 -2.37 4.10
C LEU A 12 -15.44 -1.91 4.81
N TYR A 13 -14.89 -0.78 4.39
CA TYR A 13 -13.72 -0.19 5.01
C TYR A 13 -13.95 0.05 6.51
N SER A 14 -15.06 0.70 6.86
CA SER A 14 -15.42 0.97 8.25
C SER A 14 -15.63 -0.32 9.07
N TYR A 15 -16.20 -1.36 8.48
CA TYR A 15 -16.34 -2.66 9.15
C TYR A 15 -15.00 -3.35 9.38
N CYS A 16 -14.14 -3.42 8.36
CA CYS A 16 -12.82 -4.02 8.49
C CYS A 16 -11.99 -3.32 9.57
N GLU A 17 -11.95 -2.01 9.57
CA GLU A 17 -11.25 -1.20 10.58
C GLU A 17 -11.76 -1.50 12.00
N SER A 18 -13.07 -1.57 12.20
CA SER A 18 -13.67 -1.86 13.51
C SER A 18 -13.28 -3.24 14.03
N TRP A 19 -13.13 -4.24 13.17
CA TRP A 19 -12.75 -5.59 13.58
C TRP A 19 -11.26 -5.71 13.93
N CYS A 20 -10.39 -4.93 13.30
CA CYS A 20 -8.98 -4.88 13.69
C CYS A 20 -8.82 -4.44 15.14
N TYR A 21 -9.60 -3.46 15.61
CA TYR A 21 -9.56 -2.99 17.00
C TYR A 21 -10.02 -4.03 18.02
N LEU A 22 -10.92 -4.96 17.62
CA LEU A 22 -11.40 -6.00 18.53
C LEU A 22 -10.28 -6.92 19.04
N PHE A 23 -9.24 -7.10 18.25
CA PHE A 23 -8.10 -7.97 18.56
C PHE A 23 -6.85 -7.16 18.96
N GLU A 24 -6.97 -5.84 19.08
CA GLU A 24 -5.89 -5.00 19.60
C GLU A 24 -5.47 -5.47 20.98
N GLY A 25 -4.16 -5.56 21.20
CA GLY A 25 -3.63 -6.07 22.48
C GLY A 25 -3.61 -7.61 22.61
N THR A 26 -3.84 -8.36 21.54
CA THR A 26 -3.72 -9.83 21.53
C THR A 26 -2.46 -10.33 20.80
N PRO A 27 -1.24 -9.94 21.21
CA PRO A 27 -0.01 -10.21 20.45
C PRO A 27 0.33 -11.71 20.31
N LYS A 28 -0.31 -12.57 21.11
CA LYS A 28 -0.09 -14.02 21.07
C LYS A 28 -1.14 -14.76 20.23
N LEU A 29 -2.11 -14.06 19.69
CA LEU A 29 -3.15 -14.68 18.84
C LEU A 29 -2.53 -15.18 17.54
N ALA A 30 -2.57 -16.51 17.34
CA ALA A 30 -1.96 -17.17 16.20
C ALA A 30 -2.97 -17.65 15.16
N ALA A 31 -4.23 -17.84 15.54
CA ALA A 31 -5.30 -18.26 14.63
C ALA A 31 -6.66 -17.88 15.18
N ILE A 32 -7.62 -17.70 14.29
CA ILE A 32 -9.05 -17.54 14.60
C ILE A 32 -9.80 -18.66 13.88
N GLU A 33 -10.69 -19.34 14.60
CA GLU A 33 -11.59 -20.31 14.01
C GLU A 33 -13.04 -19.90 14.25
N THR A 34 -13.86 -19.99 13.21
CA THR A 34 -15.29 -19.75 13.27
C THR A 34 -16.04 -21.02 12.92
N THR A 35 -17.24 -21.16 13.45
CA THR A 35 -18.14 -22.28 13.10
C THR A 35 -18.86 -22.06 11.78
N SER A 36 -18.92 -20.81 11.30
CA SER A 36 -19.51 -20.44 10.03
C SER A 36 -18.59 -20.79 8.86
N LYS A 37 -19.19 -21.31 7.78
CA LYS A 37 -18.47 -21.58 6.53
C LYS A 37 -18.68 -20.42 5.55
N PRO A 38 -17.73 -20.18 4.63
CA PRO A 38 -17.93 -19.24 3.53
C PRO A 38 -19.25 -19.53 2.79
N SER A 39 -20.06 -18.51 2.60
CA SER A 39 -21.35 -18.66 1.91
C SER A 39 -21.54 -17.55 0.89
N LYS A 40 -21.84 -17.93 -0.36
CA LYS A 40 -22.25 -17.00 -1.43
C LYS A 40 -23.75 -16.78 -1.50
N ALA A 41 -24.52 -17.41 -0.60
CA ALA A 41 -25.99 -17.39 -0.62
C ALA A 41 -26.60 -16.19 0.12
N ASP A 42 -25.80 -15.42 0.86
CA ASP A 42 -26.32 -14.27 1.61
C ASP A 42 -26.62 -13.08 0.69
N THR A 43 -27.70 -12.38 1.00
CA THR A 43 -28.07 -11.15 0.30
C THR A 43 -27.03 -10.05 0.55
N ALA A 44 -26.89 -9.11 -0.38
CA ALA A 44 -25.92 -8.03 -0.32
C ALA A 44 -25.94 -7.26 1.01
N SER A 45 -27.11 -7.14 1.67
CA SER A 45 -27.27 -6.46 2.96
C SER A 45 -26.73 -7.25 4.17
N ARG A 46 -26.51 -8.57 4.03
CA ARG A 46 -25.95 -9.43 5.09
C ARG A 46 -24.50 -9.80 4.87
N ARG A 47 -23.94 -9.39 3.75
CA ARG A 47 -22.59 -9.73 3.29
C ARG A 47 -21.51 -9.46 4.32
N TYR A 48 -21.71 -8.43 5.14
CA TYR A 48 -20.73 -7.95 6.10
C TYR A 48 -21.06 -8.29 7.56
N ALA A 49 -22.26 -8.82 7.81
CA ALA A 49 -22.71 -9.16 9.15
C ALA A 49 -22.18 -10.51 9.65
N TYR A 50 -21.68 -11.34 8.74
CA TYR A 50 -21.18 -12.67 9.07
C TYR A 50 -19.70 -12.77 8.76
N MET A 51 -19.00 -13.46 9.65
CA MET A 51 -17.56 -13.73 9.54
C MET A 51 -17.32 -15.19 9.30
N THR A 52 -16.26 -15.49 8.61
CA THR A 52 -15.74 -16.84 8.43
C THR A 52 -14.24 -16.84 8.62
N SER A 53 -13.69 -17.96 9.02
CA SER A 53 -12.24 -18.13 9.05
C SER A 53 -11.79 -19.11 7.97
N LYS A 54 -10.63 -18.83 7.42
CA LYS A 54 -9.92 -19.71 6.50
C LYS A 54 -8.43 -19.66 6.87
N ASP A 55 -7.86 -20.84 7.09
CA ASP A 55 -6.44 -20.99 7.47
C ASP A 55 -6.03 -20.13 8.68
N GLY A 56 -6.94 -19.99 9.65
CA GLY A 56 -6.73 -19.20 10.86
C GLY A 56 -6.85 -17.69 10.70
N VAL A 57 -7.21 -17.20 9.50
CA VAL A 57 -7.40 -15.78 9.17
C VAL A 57 -8.90 -15.48 9.14
N LEU A 58 -9.30 -14.31 9.65
CA LEU A 58 -10.70 -13.89 9.72
C LEU A 58 -11.08 -13.08 8.48
N TYR A 59 -12.18 -13.47 7.86
CA TYR A 59 -12.73 -12.82 6.66
C TYR A 59 -14.21 -12.49 6.83
N SER A 60 -14.74 -11.67 5.89
CA SER A 60 -16.16 -11.62 5.60
C SER A 60 -16.66 -13.00 5.17
N SER A 61 -17.97 -13.25 5.25
CA SER A 61 -18.56 -14.53 4.84
C SER A 61 -18.32 -14.89 3.37
N TYR A 62 -18.03 -13.90 2.54
CA TYR A 62 -17.73 -14.04 1.10
C TYR A 62 -16.25 -14.15 0.77
N LEU A 63 -15.36 -14.02 1.76
CA LEU A 63 -13.92 -13.88 1.59
C LEU A 63 -13.50 -12.58 0.84
N ASP A 64 -14.42 -11.64 0.66
CA ASP A 64 -14.15 -10.39 -0.05
C ASP A 64 -13.54 -9.29 0.85
N GLY A 65 -13.54 -9.48 2.17
CA GLY A 65 -12.82 -8.67 3.13
C GLY A 65 -11.98 -9.52 4.05
N LEU A 66 -10.67 -9.29 4.11
CA LEU A 66 -9.80 -9.82 5.14
C LEU A 66 -9.91 -8.89 6.35
N TYR A 67 -10.56 -9.35 7.41
CA TYR A 67 -10.84 -8.54 8.59
C TYR A 67 -9.72 -8.56 9.61
N PHE A 68 -9.04 -9.68 9.73
CA PHE A 68 -7.93 -9.77 10.66
C PHE A 68 -6.97 -10.91 10.30
N TYR A 69 -5.70 -10.58 10.21
CA TYR A 69 -4.60 -11.53 10.12
C TYR A 69 -3.92 -11.60 11.50
N PRO A 70 -3.89 -12.79 12.16
CA PRO A 70 -3.38 -12.91 13.53
C PRO A 70 -1.91 -12.52 13.67
N TYR A 71 -1.58 -11.73 14.68
CA TYR A 71 -0.24 -11.19 14.93
C TYR A 71 0.85 -12.27 15.07
N ALA A 72 0.53 -13.36 15.75
CA ALA A 72 1.46 -14.45 16.02
C ALA A 72 1.33 -15.64 15.05
N LYS A 73 0.59 -15.47 13.94
CA LYS A 73 0.55 -16.48 12.88
C LYS A 73 1.94 -16.62 12.27
N LYS A 74 2.46 -17.86 12.26
CA LYS A 74 3.88 -18.15 11.94
C LYS A 74 4.21 -18.25 10.45
N ASP A 75 3.24 -17.96 9.57
CA ASP A 75 3.47 -18.00 8.14
C ASP A 75 4.44 -16.88 7.75
N LYS A 76 5.46 -17.23 7.00
CA LYS A 76 6.39 -16.27 6.41
C LYS A 76 5.86 -15.66 5.12
N SER A 77 4.98 -16.35 4.44
CA SER A 77 4.33 -15.89 3.21
C SER A 77 2.82 -16.12 3.31
N PHE A 78 2.06 -15.16 2.84
CA PHE A 78 0.61 -15.27 2.77
C PHE A 78 0.11 -14.78 1.42
N THR A 79 -0.75 -15.60 0.79
CA THR A 79 -1.44 -15.25 -0.45
C THR A 79 -2.86 -14.81 -0.13
N VAL A 80 -3.18 -13.57 -0.42
CA VAL A 80 -4.53 -13.04 -0.27
C VAL A 80 -5.45 -13.76 -1.27
N PRO A 81 -6.59 -14.33 -0.82
CA PRO A 81 -7.54 -14.97 -1.72
C PRO A 81 -7.97 -14.03 -2.86
N TYR A 82 -8.18 -14.59 -4.04
CA TYR A 82 -8.52 -13.81 -5.25
C TYR A 82 -9.78 -12.96 -5.09
N GLU A 83 -10.74 -13.44 -4.32
CA GLU A 83 -12.01 -12.77 -4.06
C GLU A 83 -11.88 -11.58 -3.10
N THR A 84 -10.76 -11.48 -2.39
CA THR A 84 -10.57 -10.46 -1.35
C THR A 84 -10.35 -9.09 -1.98
N LEU A 85 -11.21 -8.14 -1.64
CA LEU A 85 -11.19 -6.76 -2.11
C LEU A 85 -10.48 -5.82 -1.12
N TYR A 86 -10.56 -6.14 0.17
CA TYR A 86 -10.03 -5.34 1.26
C TYR A 86 -9.09 -6.17 2.11
N VAL A 87 -7.93 -5.63 2.40
CA VAL A 87 -6.89 -6.32 3.16
C VAL A 87 -6.45 -5.44 4.32
N PHE A 88 -6.67 -5.94 5.54
CA PHE A 88 -6.18 -5.33 6.76
C PHE A 88 -5.16 -6.26 7.42
N ILE A 89 -3.90 -5.94 7.30
CA ILE A 89 -2.80 -6.70 7.88
C ILE A 89 -1.93 -5.74 8.69
N ASN A 90 -1.98 -5.87 10.01
CA ASN A 90 -1.24 -5.05 10.96
C ASN A 90 -0.29 -5.90 11.79
N ASP A 91 0.90 -5.37 12.09
CA ASP A 91 1.84 -5.84 13.12
C ASP A 91 2.11 -7.34 13.11
N CYS A 92 2.11 -7.98 11.94
CA CYS A 92 2.36 -9.41 11.80
C CYS A 92 3.83 -9.72 12.06
N PHE A 93 4.13 -10.43 13.17
CA PHE A 93 5.50 -10.65 13.64
C PHE A 93 6.33 -11.59 12.75
N TYR A 94 5.70 -12.40 11.91
CA TYR A 94 6.39 -13.44 11.14
C TYR A 94 6.21 -13.29 9.63
N LEU A 95 5.26 -12.47 9.19
CA LEU A 95 4.96 -12.31 7.78
C LEU A 95 6.07 -11.50 7.09
N GLU A 96 6.79 -12.14 6.17
CA GLU A 96 7.88 -11.57 5.40
C GLU A 96 7.47 -11.24 3.95
N GLU A 97 6.48 -11.97 3.43
CA GLU A 97 6.00 -11.83 2.06
C GLU A 97 4.48 -11.85 1.99
N LEU A 98 3.89 -10.86 1.33
CA LEU A 98 2.47 -10.82 1.00
C LEU A 98 2.28 -10.94 -0.51
N ARG A 99 1.41 -11.84 -0.96
CA ARG A 99 1.05 -12.01 -2.36
C ARG A 99 -0.35 -11.51 -2.60
N ILE A 100 -0.52 -10.64 -3.56
CA ILE A 100 -1.80 -10.05 -3.96
C ILE A 100 -2.04 -10.29 -5.44
N ASN A 101 -3.29 -10.29 -5.86
CA ASN A 101 -3.64 -10.31 -7.27
C ASN A 101 -3.42 -8.92 -7.89
N ALA A 102 -2.78 -8.86 -9.05
CA ALA A 102 -2.53 -7.63 -9.81
C ALA A 102 -3.73 -7.15 -10.65
N THR A 103 -4.83 -7.91 -10.70
CA THR A 103 -5.97 -7.61 -11.56
C THR A 103 -6.80 -6.41 -11.07
N PRO A 104 -7.36 -5.62 -11.97
CA PRO A 104 -7.88 -4.27 -11.69
C PRO A 104 -9.14 -4.17 -10.82
N SER A 105 -9.78 -5.28 -10.46
CA SER A 105 -11.05 -5.23 -9.72
C SER A 105 -10.92 -4.99 -8.21
N HIS A 106 -9.68 -5.01 -7.68
CA HIS A 106 -9.47 -5.00 -6.23
C HIS A 106 -8.79 -3.72 -5.77
N TYR A 107 -9.33 -3.13 -4.73
CA TYR A 107 -8.76 -1.99 -4.05
C TYR A 107 -8.10 -2.47 -2.77
N PHE A 108 -6.77 -2.31 -2.67
CA PHE A 108 -6.05 -2.57 -1.43
C PHE A 108 -5.80 -1.25 -0.71
N ASP A 109 -6.12 -1.20 0.55
CA ASP A 109 -5.66 -0.12 1.41
C ASP A 109 -4.26 -0.48 1.95
N PHE A 110 -3.25 0.19 1.39
CA PHE A 110 -1.86 -0.01 1.78
C PHE A 110 -1.42 0.87 2.96
N ASN A 111 -2.28 1.74 3.48
CA ASN A 111 -1.92 2.61 4.60
C ASN A 111 -1.62 1.80 5.87
N ILE A 112 -2.10 0.57 5.93
CA ILE A 112 -1.93 -0.32 7.08
C ILE A 112 -0.65 -1.16 6.96
N LEU A 113 -0.21 -1.50 5.74
CA LEU A 113 1.00 -2.28 5.51
C LEU A 113 2.29 -1.64 6.07
N PRO A 114 2.45 -0.31 6.11
CA PRO A 114 3.63 0.30 6.73
C PRO A 114 3.85 -0.05 8.20
N SER A 115 2.82 -0.43 8.94
CA SER A 115 2.98 -0.89 10.34
C SER A 115 3.64 -2.27 10.46
N ASN A 116 3.70 -3.05 9.37
CA ASN A 116 4.30 -4.38 9.34
C ASN A 116 5.82 -4.30 9.18
N THR A 117 6.53 -4.10 10.27
CA THR A 117 8.00 -3.92 10.28
C THR A 117 8.79 -5.14 9.80
N HIS A 118 8.18 -6.32 9.73
CA HIS A 118 8.79 -7.57 9.26
C HIS A 118 8.52 -7.86 7.78
N LEU A 119 7.56 -7.18 7.17
CA LEU A 119 7.20 -7.42 5.78
C LEU A 119 8.29 -6.90 4.84
N LYS A 120 8.93 -7.81 4.12
CA LYS A 120 10.07 -7.52 3.24
C LYS A 120 9.64 -7.18 1.83
N LYS A 121 8.49 -7.71 1.38
CA LYS A 121 7.96 -7.45 0.03
C LYS A 121 6.47 -7.73 -0.07
N VAL A 122 5.84 -7.05 -1.03
CA VAL A 122 4.50 -7.35 -1.50
C VAL A 122 4.57 -7.68 -3.00
N ILE A 123 4.15 -8.88 -3.38
CA ILE A 123 4.19 -9.35 -4.76
C ILE A 123 2.79 -9.22 -5.38
N ALA A 124 2.70 -8.48 -6.46
CA ALA A 124 1.52 -8.45 -7.31
C ALA A 124 1.59 -9.58 -8.34
N GLU A 125 0.90 -10.69 -8.08
CA GLU A 125 0.92 -11.87 -8.97
C GLU A 125 0.27 -11.56 -10.31
N GLY A 126 0.99 -11.82 -11.41
CA GLY A 126 0.57 -11.46 -12.76
C GLY A 126 0.68 -9.97 -13.06
N GLY A 127 1.31 -9.20 -12.17
CA GLY A 127 1.52 -7.77 -12.33
C GLY A 127 2.46 -7.45 -13.49
N LYS A 128 2.02 -6.51 -14.33
CA LYS A 128 2.82 -5.97 -15.44
C LYS A 128 2.93 -4.46 -15.29
N PRO A 129 4.14 -3.91 -15.33
CA PRO A 129 4.35 -2.47 -15.22
C PRO A 129 3.45 -1.69 -16.16
N PHE A 130 2.73 -0.70 -15.65
CA PHE A 130 1.83 0.21 -16.36
C PHE A 130 0.60 -0.43 -17.04
N GLU A 131 0.52 -1.76 -17.15
CA GLU A 131 -0.63 -2.47 -17.74
C GLU A 131 -1.66 -2.88 -16.68
N THR A 132 -1.20 -3.44 -15.58
CA THR A 132 -2.06 -3.86 -14.47
C THR A 132 -2.20 -2.76 -13.42
N ARG A 133 -3.17 -2.91 -12.51
CA ARG A 133 -3.39 -1.95 -11.42
C ARG A 133 -2.25 -1.95 -10.42
N TYR A 134 -1.69 -3.13 -10.14
CA TYR A 134 -0.54 -3.32 -9.27
C TYR A 134 0.54 -4.10 -10.00
N TRP A 135 1.79 -3.77 -9.73
CA TRP A 135 2.95 -4.56 -10.14
C TRP A 135 4.06 -4.41 -9.13
N THR A 136 4.94 -5.37 -9.07
CA THR A 136 6.12 -5.35 -8.22
C THR A 136 7.36 -5.21 -9.08
N ASP A 137 8.24 -4.29 -8.70
CA ASP A 137 9.57 -4.15 -9.29
C ASP A 137 10.60 -4.29 -8.15
N GLY A 138 11.42 -5.34 -8.23
CA GLY A 138 12.23 -5.77 -7.09
C GLY A 138 11.34 -6.11 -5.88
N ASP A 139 11.51 -5.36 -4.78
CA ASP A 139 10.73 -5.52 -3.55
C ASP A 139 9.65 -4.44 -3.38
N VAL A 140 9.58 -3.51 -4.31
CA VAL A 140 8.70 -2.33 -4.24
C VAL A 140 7.41 -2.59 -5.00
N LEU A 141 6.29 -2.37 -4.36
CA LEU A 141 4.97 -2.44 -4.99
C LEU A 141 4.56 -1.08 -5.53
N PHE A 142 4.13 -1.08 -6.76
CA PHE A 142 3.54 0.09 -7.43
C PHE A 142 2.06 -0.10 -7.66
N SER A 143 1.34 1.01 -7.70
CA SER A 143 -0.07 1.05 -8.09
C SER A 143 -0.31 2.08 -9.18
N ARG A 144 -1.29 1.78 -10.05
CA ARG A 144 -1.80 2.69 -11.06
C ARG A 144 -3.24 3.06 -10.74
N GLN A 145 -3.50 4.34 -10.66
CA GLN A 145 -4.87 4.85 -10.61
C GLN A 145 -5.39 5.09 -12.02
N GLU A 146 -6.55 4.56 -12.31
CA GLU A 146 -7.25 4.89 -13.56
C GLU A 146 -7.95 6.25 -13.37
N SER A 147 -7.49 7.25 -14.09
CA SER A 147 -8.19 8.53 -14.15
C SER A 147 -9.43 8.38 -15.02
N THR A 148 -10.57 8.84 -14.53
CA THR A 148 -11.83 8.91 -15.30
C THR A 148 -11.91 10.17 -16.19
N THR A 149 -10.91 11.03 -16.11
CA THR A 149 -10.80 12.29 -16.87
C THR A 149 -9.54 12.28 -17.73
N ALA A 150 -9.46 13.20 -18.69
CA ALA A 150 -8.36 13.32 -19.68
C ALA A 150 -6.96 13.61 -19.08
N ASN A 151 -6.77 13.44 -17.80
CA ASN A 151 -5.50 13.64 -17.11
C ASN A 151 -4.58 12.43 -17.25
N PRO A 152 -3.26 12.62 -17.24
CA PRO A 152 -2.30 11.54 -17.26
C PRO A 152 -2.55 10.58 -16.10
N LYS A 153 -2.29 9.29 -16.34
CA LYS A 153 -2.53 8.22 -15.36
C LYS A 153 -1.54 8.33 -14.21
N ALA A 154 -2.06 8.38 -12.99
CA ALA A 154 -1.21 8.44 -11.81
C ALA A 154 -0.61 7.08 -11.48
N VAL A 155 0.69 7.05 -11.19
CA VAL A 155 1.42 5.92 -10.64
C VAL A 155 1.89 6.31 -9.23
N SER A 156 1.79 5.40 -8.30
CA SER A 156 2.26 5.63 -6.93
C SER A 156 3.09 4.44 -6.45
N VAL A 157 4.07 4.70 -5.60
CA VAL A 157 4.65 3.65 -4.77
C VAL A 157 3.58 3.26 -3.75
N ALA A 158 3.05 2.04 -3.86
CA ALA A 158 2.00 1.53 -2.99
C ALA A 158 2.57 0.92 -1.71
N TYR A 159 3.75 0.31 -1.80
CA TYR A 159 4.47 -0.21 -0.64
C TYR A 159 5.98 -0.17 -0.88
N TYR A 160 6.71 0.39 0.08
CA TYR A 160 8.17 0.34 0.15
C TYR A 160 8.59 -0.36 1.46
N PRO A 161 9.38 -1.46 1.40
CA PRO A 161 9.72 -2.21 2.59
C PRO A 161 10.55 -1.38 3.59
N GLN A 162 10.16 -1.39 4.86
CA GLN A 162 10.91 -0.72 5.91
C GLN A 162 12.29 -1.35 6.15
N THR A 163 12.40 -2.65 5.86
CA THR A 163 13.63 -3.43 6.03
C THR A 163 14.61 -3.30 4.86
N LYS A 164 14.19 -2.65 3.77
CA LYS A 164 15.05 -2.44 2.60
C LYS A 164 16.15 -1.44 2.97
N ASN A 165 17.40 -1.87 2.84
CA ASN A 165 18.57 -1.15 3.36
C ASN A 165 19.30 -0.30 2.30
N ASP A 166 18.64 0.01 1.20
CA ASP A 166 19.19 0.89 0.17
C ASP A 166 19.32 2.31 0.74
N LYS A 167 20.51 2.88 0.65
CA LYS A 167 20.76 4.28 1.01
C LYS A 167 20.22 5.24 -0.04
N ALA A 168 20.23 4.82 -1.28
CA ALA A 168 19.75 5.58 -2.42
C ALA A 168 18.67 4.80 -3.15
N TYR A 169 17.53 5.43 -3.41
CA TYR A 169 16.46 4.81 -4.19
C TYR A 169 16.15 5.65 -5.42
N ARG A 170 16.18 4.98 -6.57
CA ARG A 170 15.83 5.55 -7.86
C ARG A 170 14.45 5.07 -8.28
N LEU A 171 13.50 6.01 -8.42
CA LEU A 171 12.20 5.71 -9.01
C LEU A 171 12.39 5.32 -10.49
N PRO A 172 11.75 4.23 -10.96
CA PRO A 172 11.80 3.85 -12.36
C PRO A 172 11.28 4.95 -13.29
N ASP A 173 11.80 5.03 -14.51
CA ASP A 173 11.25 5.90 -15.54
C ASP A 173 9.82 5.50 -15.90
N ILE A 174 8.98 6.47 -16.20
CA ILE A 174 7.58 6.23 -16.56
C ILE A 174 7.31 6.62 -18.01
N PRO A 175 6.43 5.86 -18.70
CA PRO A 175 6.05 6.17 -20.08
C PRO A 175 5.34 7.52 -20.22
N GLU A 176 5.25 8.01 -21.45
CA GLU A 176 4.43 9.16 -21.76
C GLU A 176 2.95 8.93 -21.40
N GLY A 177 2.28 9.98 -20.92
CA GLY A 177 0.90 9.92 -20.42
C GLY A 177 0.75 9.42 -18.98
N TYR A 178 1.86 9.15 -18.28
CA TYR A 178 1.87 8.83 -16.86
C TYR A 178 2.63 9.88 -16.05
N TYR A 179 2.35 9.94 -14.75
CA TYR A 179 3.14 10.72 -13.79
C TYR A 179 3.19 9.99 -12.44
N TYR A 180 4.27 10.16 -11.69
CA TYR A 180 4.31 9.71 -10.31
C TYR A 180 3.62 10.71 -9.37
N ASN A 181 2.78 10.14 -8.50
CA ASN A 181 2.35 10.81 -7.30
C ASN A 181 3.08 10.16 -6.12
N ILE A 182 4.18 10.78 -5.68
CA ILE A 182 4.99 10.24 -4.59
C ILE A 182 4.38 10.67 -3.28
N ILE A 183 3.72 9.73 -2.62
CA ILE A 183 3.13 9.89 -1.29
C ILE A 183 4.09 9.32 -0.24
N ASN A 184 3.77 9.46 1.01
CA ASN A 184 4.56 9.14 2.21
C ASN A 184 4.93 7.66 2.44
N GLN A 185 4.97 6.81 1.43
CA GLN A 185 5.27 5.38 1.58
C GLN A 185 6.71 5.08 2.04
N PHE A 186 7.58 6.09 2.00
CA PHE A 186 8.97 5.97 2.43
C PHE A 186 9.22 6.37 3.89
N ASN A 187 8.23 6.95 4.57
CA ASN A 187 8.40 7.63 5.87
C ASN A 187 8.91 6.72 7.00
N LEU A 188 8.68 5.43 6.90
CA LEU A 188 9.12 4.46 7.92
C LEU A 188 10.43 3.77 7.57
N ASN A 189 10.97 3.98 6.36
CA ASN A 189 12.27 3.43 5.99
C ASN A 189 13.40 4.34 6.52
N THR A 190 14.21 3.79 7.40
CA THR A 190 15.32 4.52 8.06
C THR A 190 16.64 4.47 7.28
N TYR A 191 16.69 3.76 6.16
CA TYR A 191 17.93 3.58 5.39
C TYR A 191 18.07 4.57 4.25
N ILE A 192 16.93 5.04 3.67
CA ILE A 192 16.97 5.98 2.53
C ILE A 192 17.57 7.31 2.98
N GLU A 193 18.69 7.66 2.35
CA GLU A 193 19.38 8.94 2.49
C GLU A 193 19.20 9.81 1.23
N GLU A 194 19.02 9.19 0.07
CA GLU A 194 18.92 9.86 -1.23
C GLU A 194 17.76 9.32 -2.05
N LEU A 195 17.03 10.20 -2.72
CA LEU A 195 15.91 9.85 -3.59
C LEU A 195 16.12 10.44 -4.99
N TYR A 196 16.08 9.61 -6.03
CA TYR A 196 16.18 10.01 -7.43
C TYR A 196 14.79 10.04 -8.06
N VAL A 197 14.38 11.20 -8.53
CA VAL A 197 13.00 11.49 -8.94
C VAL A 197 12.95 11.86 -10.42
N PRO A 198 12.29 11.08 -11.28
CA PRO A 198 12.24 11.35 -12.72
C PRO A 198 11.47 12.62 -13.05
N ALA A 199 11.65 13.12 -14.30
CA ALA A 199 11.07 14.38 -14.76
C ALA A 199 9.54 14.46 -14.65
N ARG A 200 8.85 13.32 -14.74
CA ARG A 200 7.37 13.25 -14.67
C ARG A 200 6.85 12.81 -13.30
N ALA A 201 7.52 13.22 -12.24
CA ALA A 201 7.11 12.87 -10.89
C ALA A 201 6.77 14.13 -10.08
N SER A 202 5.68 14.06 -9.35
CA SER A 202 5.33 15.08 -8.35
C SER A 202 5.62 14.51 -6.96
N VAL A 203 6.46 15.19 -6.21
CA VAL A 203 6.69 14.88 -4.80
C VAL A 203 5.63 15.61 -3.98
N TRP A 204 4.93 14.87 -3.15
CA TRP A 204 3.92 15.45 -2.29
C TRP A 204 4.54 16.48 -1.33
N SER A 205 3.99 17.69 -1.31
CA SER A 205 4.51 18.78 -0.48
C SER A 205 4.54 18.47 1.03
N GLY A 206 3.69 17.58 1.50
CA GLY A 206 3.72 17.11 2.89
C GLY A 206 5.01 16.39 3.27
N MET A 207 5.76 15.82 2.32
CA MET A 207 7.09 15.22 2.59
C MET A 207 8.15 16.25 3.04
N THR A 208 7.88 17.53 2.95
CA THR A 208 8.75 18.55 3.56
C THR A 208 8.76 18.43 5.08
N GLU A 209 7.69 17.92 5.69
CA GLU A 209 7.62 17.65 7.12
C GLU A 209 8.31 16.33 7.48
N LYS A 210 9.04 16.33 8.60
CA LYS A 210 9.85 15.18 9.03
C LYS A 210 9.04 13.89 9.26
N SER A 211 7.78 14.01 9.64
CA SER A 211 6.88 12.87 9.91
C SER A 211 6.43 12.12 8.65
N TYR A 212 6.54 12.74 7.48
CA TYR A 212 6.04 12.19 6.22
C TYR A 212 7.14 11.81 5.21
N ARG A 213 8.41 11.88 5.61
CA ARG A 213 9.54 11.50 4.75
C ARG A 213 10.44 10.49 5.46
N PRO A 214 11.34 9.81 4.72
CA PRO A 214 12.38 8.99 5.35
C PRO A 214 13.15 9.81 6.39
N PRO A 215 13.32 9.31 7.62
CA PRO A 215 13.94 10.09 8.71
C PRO A 215 15.36 10.56 8.40
N ASN A 216 16.09 9.80 7.59
CA ASN A 216 17.48 10.05 7.21
C ASN A 216 17.64 10.65 5.81
N LEU A 217 16.54 11.04 5.15
CA LEU A 217 16.61 11.67 3.83
C LEU A 217 17.37 13.00 3.91
N ARG A 218 18.46 13.11 3.13
CA ARG A 218 19.35 14.29 3.06
C ARG A 218 19.46 14.89 1.66
N ALA A 219 19.11 14.13 0.61
CA ALA A 219 19.16 14.64 -0.75
C ALA A 219 18.00 14.11 -1.61
N ILE A 220 17.51 14.97 -2.52
CA ILE A 220 16.60 14.60 -3.60
C ILE A 220 17.23 15.08 -4.90
N HIS A 221 17.49 14.15 -5.81
CA HIS A 221 18.05 14.39 -7.13
C HIS A 221 16.92 14.39 -8.14
N LEU A 222 16.64 15.53 -8.74
CA LEU A 222 15.60 15.71 -9.73
C LEU A 222 16.17 15.55 -11.14
N GLN A 223 15.47 14.80 -11.97
CA GLN A 223 15.77 14.78 -13.38
C GLN A 223 15.40 16.13 -14.00
N GLU A 224 16.17 16.59 -15.01
CA GLU A 224 15.88 17.81 -15.75
C GLU A 224 14.42 17.83 -16.25
N GLY A 225 13.75 18.97 -16.07
CA GLY A 225 12.32 19.14 -16.42
C GLY A 225 11.34 18.68 -15.34
N ASN A 226 11.78 18.25 -14.16
CA ASN A 226 10.89 17.93 -13.05
C ASN A 226 10.10 19.16 -12.59
N PRO A 227 8.76 19.05 -12.40
CA PRO A 227 7.89 20.19 -12.10
C PRO A 227 7.87 20.63 -10.63
N MET A 228 8.83 20.21 -9.80
CA MET A 228 8.83 20.59 -8.37
C MET A 228 8.86 22.11 -8.24
N SER A 229 7.93 22.65 -7.47
CA SER A 229 7.83 24.10 -7.27
C SER A 229 8.98 24.65 -6.42
N GLN A 230 9.41 25.89 -6.66
CA GLN A 230 10.45 26.53 -5.86
C GLN A 230 10.08 26.57 -4.36
N SER A 231 8.81 26.80 -4.03
CA SER A 231 8.35 26.79 -2.64
C SER A 231 8.53 25.41 -1.95
N THR A 232 8.36 24.33 -2.69
CA THR A 232 8.62 22.97 -2.18
C THR A 232 10.12 22.73 -2.00
N ILE A 233 10.94 23.16 -2.96
CA ILE A 233 12.41 23.10 -2.86
C ILE A 233 12.91 23.85 -1.63
N ASP A 234 12.45 25.09 -1.44
CA ASP A 234 12.82 25.93 -0.29
C ASP A 234 12.39 25.29 1.04
N ALA A 235 11.24 24.62 1.05
CA ALA A 235 10.76 23.93 2.24
C ALA A 235 11.66 22.73 2.60
N PHE A 236 12.04 21.89 1.63
CA PHE A 236 12.98 20.80 1.86
C PHE A 236 14.34 21.32 2.35
N THR A 237 14.88 22.36 1.70
CA THR A 237 16.17 22.96 2.03
C THR A 237 16.18 23.51 3.46
N ARG A 238 15.12 24.19 3.91
CA ARG A 238 14.98 24.66 5.30
C ARG A 238 15.02 23.52 6.31
N HIS A 239 14.63 22.32 5.92
CA HIS A 239 14.67 21.13 6.74
C HIS A 239 15.93 20.27 6.54
N GLY A 240 16.95 20.81 5.89
CA GLY A 240 18.26 20.17 5.72
C GLY A 240 18.31 19.09 4.64
N VAL A 241 17.34 19.07 3.71
CA VAL A 241 17.36 18.19 2.54
C VAL A 241 17.83 18.98 1.35
N SER A 242 18.94 18.59 0.74
CA SER A 242 19.44 19.20 -0.50
C SER A 242 18.60 18.78 -1.70
N ILE A 243 18.42 19.70 -2.64
CA ILE A 243 17.75 19.43 -3.91
C ILE A 243 18.68 19.83 -5.04
N ASP A 244 18.92 18.96 -5.99
CA ASP A 244 19.66 19.27 -7.22
C ASP A 244 18.99 18.69 -8.47
N TYR A 245 19.45 19.16 -9.64
CA TYR A 245 18.96 18.77 -10.98
C TYR A 245 20.05 18.07 -11.79
N ASN A 246 20.81 17.18 -11.16
CA ASN A 246 21.99 16.54 -11.75
C ASN A 246 21.75 15.06 -12.11
N TYR A 247 20.52 14.68 -12.37
CA TYR A 247 20.17 13.29 -12.60
C TYR A 247 19.50 13.05 -13.95
#